data_da7eb225838a69fe45d6780a77ab6dda
#
_entry.id   da7eb225838a69fe45d6780a77ab6dda
#
_cell.length_a   1.000
_cell.length_b   1.000
_cell.length_c   1.000
_cell.angle_alpha   90.00
_cell.angle_beta   90.00
_cell.angle_gamma   90.00
#
_symmetry.space_group_name_H-M   'P 1'
#
loop_
_entity.id
_entity.type
_entity.pdbx_description
1 polymer ?
#
loop_
_entity_poly.entity_id
_entity_poly.type
_entity_poly.pdbx_seq_one_letter_code
_entity_poly.pdbx_strand_id
1 'polypeptide(L)'
;MSGVLVWDFDGTLATRPGGWTGVLCEVVTREHPALGITPEHIRPHLQRGFPWHTPDVVREPGSEDQWWEDLQPLFRQAFRAGAGLSDDDARRLACSVRPRYLDPGAWRLYDDTLPVLERLRGRGWRHVVLSNHVPELSRLVETLGLRTLLSGIYCSATLGVEKPNPKAFEAVFADHPDARAGWMIGDSWRADVQGARSVGMRAILVREAHPDAALRCESLRDVIAIVEERERC
;
A
#
# COMPACT_ATOMS: atom_id res chain seq x y z
N MET A 1 22.23 -8.09 17.36
CA MET A 1 20.80 -8.50 17.22
C MET A 1 20.26 -7.75 16.03
N SER A 2 19.73 -8.46 15.07
CA SER A 2 19.12 -7.85 13.88
C SER A 2 17.90 -7.04 14.30
N GLY A 3 17.68 -5.88 13.67
CA GLY A 3 16.63 -4.94 14.03
C GLY A 3 15.27 -5.25 13.40
N VAL A 4 14.50 -4.20 13.10
CA VAL A 4 13.20 -4.27 12.44
C VAL A 4 13.31 -3.74 11.02
N LEU A 5 12.69 -4.45 10.09
CA LEU A 5 12.45 -3.99 8.72
C LEU A 5 10.97 -3.65 8.58
N VAL A 6 10.69 -2.41 8.23
CA VAL A 6 9.34 -1.91 7.96
C VAL A 6 9.12 -1.92 6.45
N TRP A 7 8.09 -2.60 6.01
CA TRP A 7 7.77 -2.81 4.60
C TRP A 7 6.49 -2.09 4.23
N ASP A 8 6.47 -1.43 3.11
CA ASP A 8 5.21 -1.15 2.45
C ASP A 8 4.62 -2.45 1.87
N PHE A 9 3.34 -2.44 1.51
CA PHE A 9 2.63 -3.63 1.02
C PHE A 9 2.35 -3.57 -0.48
N ASP A 10 1.47 -2.65 -0.93
CA ASP A 10 1.08 -2.55 -2.35
C ASP A 10 2.18 -1.87 -3.16
N GLY A 11 2.64 -2.53 -4.22
CA GLY A 11 3.80 -2.09 -5.00
C GLY A 11 5.14 -2.58 -4.46
N THR A 12 5.20 -3.10 -3.22
CA THR A 12 6.43 -3.56 -2.57
C THR A 12 6.44 -5.06 -2.32
N LEU A 13 5.56 -5.58 -1.46
CA LEU A 13 5.45 -7.01 -1.15
C LEU A 13 4.45 -7.73 -2.04
N ALA A 14 3.38 -7.03 -2.40
CA ALA A 14 2.29 -7.54 -3.22
C ALA A 14 1.84 -6.49 -4.24
N THR A 15 1.09 -6.94 -5.21
CA THR A 15 0.47 -6.04 -6.19
C THR A 15 -0.91 -6.54 -6.59
N ARG A 16 -1.79 -5.59 -6.90
CA ARG A 16 -3.02 -5.83 -7.62
C ARG A 16 -2.89 -5.23 -9.01
N PRO A 17 -2.82 -6.05 -10.09
CA PRO A 17 -2.65 -5.55 -11.45
C PRO A 17 -3.66 -4.46 -11.80
N GLY A 18 -3.17 -3.33 -12.31
CA GLY A 18 -3.97 -2.17 -12.64
C GLY A 18 -4.39 -1.31 -11.45
N GLY A 19 -4.14 -1.73 -10.22
CA GLY A 19 -4.47 -0.99 -9.00
C GLY A 19 -5.93 -0.52 -8.96
N TRP A 20 -6.20 0.63 -8.39
CA TRP A 20 -7.54 1.22 -8.30
C TRP A 20 -8.19 1.46 -9.67
N THR A 21 -7.42 1.92 -10.64
CA THR A 21 -7.92 2.14 -12.00
C THR A 21 -8.41 0.84 -12.61
N GLY A 22 -7.64 -0.24 -12.46
CA GLY A 22 -8.01 -1.58 -12.93
C GLY A 22 -9.29 -2.08 -12.29
N VAL A 23 -9.45 -1.91 -10.97
CA VAL A 23 -10.67 -2.30 -10.26
C VAL A 23 -11.91 -1.61 -10.83
N LEU A 24 -11.86 -0.29 -11.02
CA LEU A 24 -12.99 0.44 -11.56
C LEU A 24 -13.29 0.02 -13.00
N CYS A 25 -12.26 -0.18 -13.83
CA CYS A 25 -12.45 -0.72 -15.19
C CYS A 25 -13.11 -2.09 -15.17
N GLU A 26 -12.66 -3.00 -14.30
CA GLU A 26 -13.22 -4.35 -14.16
C GLU A 26 -14.71 -4.29 -13.76
N VAL A 27 -15.08 -3.41 -12.82
CA VAL A 27 -16.46 -3.22 -12.37
C VAL A 27 -17.35 -2.75 -13.53
N VAL A 28 -16.90 -1.76 -14.30
CA VAL A 28 -17.67 -1.27 -15.46
C VAL A 28 -17.76 -2.33 -16.56
N THR A 29 -16.63 -2.94 -16.93
CA THR A 29 -16.58 -3.90 -18.04
C THR A 29 -17.44 -5.13 -17.79
N ARG A 30 -17.58 -5.56 -16.53
CA ARG A 30 -18.42 -6.69 -16.16
C ARG A 30 -19.90 -6.45 -16.47
N GLU A 31 -20.40 -5.23 -16.24
CA GLU A 31 -21.82 -4.90 -16.39
C GLU A 31 -22.14 -4.18 -17.69
N HIS A 32 -21.18 -3.43 -18.22
CA HIS A 32 -21.29 -2.65 -19.45
C HIS A 32 -20.13 -2.94 -20.42
N PRO A 33 -19.97 -4.19 -20.89
CA PRO A 33 -18.80 -4.56 -21.73
C PRO A 33 -18.76 -3.80 -23.05
N ALA A 34 -19.92 -3.37 -23.57
CA ALA A 34 -20.01 -2.63 -24.82
C ALA A 34 -19.44 -1.21 -24.75
N LEU A 35 -19.22 -0.66 -23.55
CA LEU A 35 -18.64 0.69 -23.40
C LEU A 35 -17.16 0.75 -23.72
N GLY A 36 -16.43 -0.38 -23.75
CA GLY A 36 -15.01 -0.43 -24.08
C GLY A 36 -14.14 0.44 -23.17
N ILE A 37 -14.46 0.51 -21.87
CA ILE A 37 -13.74 1.37 -20.90
C ILE A 37 -12.33 0.86 -20.68
N THR A 38 -11.37 1.78 -20.77
CA THR A 38 -9.95 1.54 -20.56
C THR A 38 -9.42 2.34 -19.35
N PRO A 39 -8.21 2.02 -18.85
CA PRO A 39 -7.59 2.77 -17.76
C PRO A 39 -7.48 4.28 -18.03
N GLU A 40 -7.31 4.70 -19.27
CA GLU A 40 -7.17 6.10 -19.68
C GLU A 40 -8.44 6.90 -19.41
N HIS A 41 -9.61 6.25 -19.50
CA HIS A 41 -10.89 6.87 -19.18
C HIS A 41 -11.07 7.11 -17.67
N ILE A 42 -10.57 6.23 -16.83
CA ILE A 42 -10.83 6.24 -15.38
C ILE A 42 -9.71 6.96 -14.60
N ARG A 43 -8.44 6.75 -14.97
CA ARG A 43 -7.26 7.25 -14.24
C ARG A 43 -7.30 8.75 -13.91
N PRO A 44 -7.72 9.66 -14.81
CA PRO A 44 -7.74 11.09 -14.51
C PRO A 44 -8.64 11.46 -13.33
N HIS A 45 -9.66 10.64 -13.05
CA HIS A 45 -10.65 10.89 -12.01
C HIS A 45 -10.25 10.31 -10.64
N LEU A 46 -9.13 9.58 -10.57
CA LEU A 46 -8.61 8.97 -9.33
C LEU A 46 -7.35 9.67 -8.78
N GLN A 47 -6.92 10.77 -9.39
CA GLN A 47 -5.70 11.50 -8.98
C GLN A 47 -5.87 12.28 -7.67
N ARG A 48 -7.10 12.43 -7.17
CA ARG A 48 -7.47 13.10 -5.92
C ARG A 48 -8.64 12.36 -5.28
N GLY A 49 -8.80 12.53 -3.96
CA GLY A 49 -9.96 12.00 -3.23
C GLY A 49 -9.68 10.76 -2.38
N PHE A 50 -8.54 10.09 -2.56
CA PHE A 50 -8.11 9.08 -1.60
C PHE A 50 -7.46 9.71 -0.36
N PRO A 51 -7.50 9.06 0.81
CA PRO A 51 -6.90 9.56 2.05
C PRO A 51 -5.42 9.95 1.90
N TRP A 52 -4.62 9.17 1.21
CA TRP A 52 -3.18 9.42 0.98
C TRP A 52 -2.87 10.62 0.07
N HIS A 53 -3.86 11.21 -0.57
CA HIS A 53 -3.69 12.48 -1.29
C HIS A 53 -3.65 13.69 -0.35
N THR A 54 -4.08 13.52 0.90
CA THR A 54 -4.07 14.54 1.96
C THR A 54 -3.42 13.98 3.24
N PRO A 55 -2.14 13.58 3.20
CA PRO A 55 -1.49 12.86 4.29
C PRO A 55 -1.32 13.71 5.57
N ASP A 56 -1.38 15.04 5.44
CA ASP A 56 -1.31 15.94 6.59
C ASP A 56 -2.59 15.95 7.45
N VAL A 57 -3.68 15.39 6.91
CA VAL A 57 -4.95 15.28 7.62
C VAL A 57 -4.95 14.02 8.48
N VAL A 58 -5.02 14.19 9.79
CA VAL A 58 -5.27 13.09 10.73
C VAL A 58 -6.78 12.89 10.83
N ARG A 59 -7.23 11.66 10.65
CA ARG A 59 -8.65 11.27 10.71
C ARG A 59 -8.91 10.43 11.94
N GLU A 60 -10.08 10.55 12.53
CA GLU A 60 -10.52 9.59 13.52
C GLU A 60 -10.74 8.23 12.82
N PRO A 61 -10.16 7.15 13.34
CA PRO A 61 -10.40 5.82 12.79
C PRO A 61 -11.88 5.46 12.87
N GLY A 62 -12.48 5.18 11.73
CA GLY A 62 -13.86 4.73 11.60
C GLY A 62 -13.97 3.21 11.45
N SER A 63 -15.20 2.74 11.22
CA SER A 63 -15.41 1.35 10.81
C SER A 63 -14.90 1.13 9.36
N GLU A 64 -14.68 -0.15 9.01
CA GLU A 64 -14.38 -0.51 7.61
C GLU A 64 -15.46 0.01 6.66
N ASP A 65 -16.73 -0.13 7.04
CA ASP A 65 -17.85 0.32 6.20
C ASP A 65 -17.82 1.84 6.00
N GLN A 66 -17.57 2.63 7.06
CA GLN A 66 -17.44 4.08 6.96
C GLN A 66 -16.31 4.48 6.01
N TRP A 67 -15.15 3.83 6.10
CA TRP A 67 -14.02 4.12 5.22
C TRP A 67 -14.38 3.93 3.74
N TRP A 68 -15.12 2.87 3.41
CA TRP A 68 -15.59 2.63 2.05
C TRP A 68 -16.73 3.57 1.64
N GLU A 69 -17.61 3.95 2.56
CA GLU A 69 -18.66 4.94 2.32
C GLU A 69 -18.07 6.31 1.97
N ASP A 70 -17.00 6.72 2.64
CA ASP A 70 -16.30 7.98 2.38
C ASP A 70 -15.68 8.04 0.98
N LEU A 71 -15.37 6.90 0.37
CA LEU A 71 -14.86 6.80 -1.00
C LEU A 71 -15.96 6.71 -2.09
N GLN A 72 -17.21 6.47 -1.71
CA GLN A 72 -18.30 6.36 -2.68
C GLN A 72 -18.43 7.58 -3.61
N PRO A 73 -18.31 8.84 -3.15
CA PRO A 73 -18.37 10.00 -4.03
C PRO A 73 -17.28 9.99 -5.11
N LEU A 74 -16.05 9.56 -4.76
CA LEU A 74 -14.93 9.45 -5.68
C LEU A 74 -15.22 8.42 -6.79
N PHE A 75 -15.69 7.23 -6.41
CA PHE A 75 -16.00 6.17 -7.38
C PHE A 75 -17.17 6.56 -8.30
N ARG A 76 -18.22 7.16 -7.74
CA ARG A 76 -19.36 7.67 -8.54
C ARG A 76 -18.90 8.71 -9.56
N GLN A 77 -18.07 9.66 -9.12
CA GLN A 77 -17.53 10.67 -10.02
C GLN A 77 -16.71 10.02 -11.15
N ALA A 78 -15.82 9.05 -10.83
CA ALA A 78 -15.02 8.36 -11.81
C ALA A 78 -15.88 7.59 -12.83
N PHE A 79 -16.94 6.92 -12.38
CA PHE A 79 -17.86 6.21 -13.26
C PHE A 79 -18.68 7.15 -14.16
N ARG A 80 -19.18 8.27 -13.62
CA ARG A 80 -19.93 9.25 -14.40
C ARG A 80 -19.05 9.95 -15.43
N ALA A 81 -17.93 10.50 -14.98
CA ALA A 81 -17.09 11.33 -15.84
C ALA A 81 -16.17 10.50 -16.75
N GLY A 82 -15.70 9.35 -16.28
CA GLY A 82 -14.79 8.48 -17.03
C GLY A 82 -15.51 7.45 -17.92
N ALA A 83 -16.65 6.92 -17.46
CA ALA A 83 -17.40 5.89 -18.20
C ALA A 83 -18.73 6.38 -18.79
N GLY A 84 -19.12 7.63 -18.56
CA GLY A 84 -20.36 8.19 -19.08
C GLY A 84 -21.64 7.58 -18.50
N LEU A 85 -21.55 6.97 -17.30
CA LEU A 85 -22.68 6.29 -16.68
C LEU A 85 -23.69 7.25 -16.09
N SER A 86 -24.95 6.80 -16.01
CA SER A 86 -26.00 7.48 -15.26
C SER A 86 -25.68 7.57 -13.76
N ASP A 87 -26.33 8.48 -13.03
CA ASP A 87 -26.16 8.59 -11.58
C ASP A 87 -26.53 7.29 -10.84
N ASP A 88 -27.57 6.61 -11.31
CA ASP A 88 -28.06 5.39 -10.68
C ASP A 88 -27.10 4.22 -10.93
N ASP A 89 -26.58 4.06 -12.14
CA ASP A 89 -25.57 3.05 -12.45
C ASP A 89 -24.26 3.34 -11.70
N ALA A 90 -23.80 4.58 -11.71
CA ALA A 90 -22.60 4.98 -11.01
C ALA A 90 -22.70 4.72 -9.50
N ARG A 91 -23.86 4.97 -8.88
CA ARG A 91 -24.13 4.67 -7.46
C ARG A 91 -24.09 3.17 -7.20
N ARG A 92 -24.76 2.39 -8.02
CA ARG A 92 -24.84 0.94 -7.91
C ARG A 92 -23.44 0.30 -8.08
N LEU A 93 -22.70 0.71 -9.10
CA LEU A 93 -21.37 0.17 -9.38
C LEU A 93 -20.32 0.58 -8.34
N ALA A 94 -20.45 1.75 -7.73
CA ALA A 94 -19.56 2.17 -6.66
C ALA A 94 -19.60 1.20 -5.47
N CYS A 95 -20.75 0.62 -5.15
CA CYS A 95 -20.88 -0.41 -4.12
C CYS A 95 -20.16 -1.73 -4.49
N SER A 96 -19.94 -1.98 -5.77
CA SER A 96 -19.24 -3.19 -6.25
C SER A 96 -17.71 -3.07 -6.22
N VAL A 97 -17.17 -1.87 -5.93
CA VAL A 97 -15.72 -1.64 -5.91
C VAL A 97 -15.06 -2.39 -4.75
N ARG A 98 -15.60 -2.29 -3.53
CA ARG A 98 -15.05 -2.97 -2.34
C ARG A 98 -14.87 -4.47 -2.53
N PRO A 99 -15.91 -5.27 -2.83
CA PRO A 99 -15.74 -6.71 -2.98
C PRO A 99 -14.81 -7.07 -4.14
N ARG A 100 -14.73 -6.24 -5.17
CA ARG A 100 -13.82 -6.46 -6.29
C ARG A 100 -12.37 -6.12 -5.93
N TYR A 101 -12.14 -5.06 -5.17
CA TYR A 101 -10.80 -4.71 -4.68
C TYR A 101 -10.25 -5.78 -3.73
N LEU A 102 -11.10 -6.29 -2.85
CA LEU A 102 -10.76 -7.29 -1.82
C LEU A 102 -10.72 -8.72 -2.34
N ASP A 103 -11.02 -8.97 -3.61
CA ASP A 103 -10.92 -10.31 -4.20
C ASP A 103 -9.47 -10.85 -4.06
N PRO A 104 -9.24 -11.87 -3.23
CA PRO A 104 -7.89 -12.39 -3.00
C PRO A 104 -7.23 -12.93 -4.26
N GLY A 105 -8.02 -13.45 -5.20
CA GLY A 105 -7.54 -13.96 -6.47
C GLY A 105 -6.98 -12.89 -7.41
N ALA A 106 -7.26 -11.61 -7.12
CA ALA A 106 -6.74 -10.48 -7.87
C ALA A 106 -5.40 -9.94 -7.33
N TRP A 107 -5.00 -10.35 -6.14
CA TRP A 107 -3.73 -9.98 -5.51
C TRP A 107 -2.67 -11.04 -5.73
N ARG A 108 -1.43 -10.62 -5.87
CA ARG A 108 -0.26 -11.52 -6.00
C ARG A 108 0.92 -10.97 -5.24
N LEU A 109 1.65 -11.86 -4.57
CA LEU A 109 2.98 -11.54 -4.09
C LEU A 109 3.94 -11.40 -5.28
N TYR A 110 4.92 -10.52 -5.14
CA TYR A 110 6.07 -10.58 -6.04
C TYR A 110 6.88 -11.86 -5.76
N ASP A 111 7.52 -12.39 -6.80
CA ASP A 111 8.25 -13.66 -6.71
C ASP A 111 9.43 -13.66 -5.72
N ASP A 112 9.91 -12.47 -5.36
CA ASP A 112 10.99 -12.26 -4.42
C ASP A 112 10.52 -12.04 -2.98
N THR A 113 9.22 -11.82 -2.75
CA THR A 113 8.69 -11.47 -1.43
C THR A 113 8.94 -12.55 -0.38
N LEU A 114 8.40 -13.75 -0.56
CA LEU A 114 8.56 -14.84 0.41
C LEU A 114 10.03 -15.23 0.62
N PRO A 115 10.83 -15.47 -0.46
CA PRO A 115 12.23 -15.84 -0.29
C PRO A 115 13.05 -14.81 0.48
N VAL A 116 12.78 -13.51 0.28
CA VAL A 116 13.52 -12.43 0.96
C VAL A 116 13.12 -12.32 2.42
N LEU A 117 11.82 -12.32 2.72
CA LEU A 117 11.35 -12.26 4.11
C LEU A 117 11.83 -13.46 4.92
N GLU A 118 11.73 -14.68 4.39
CA GLU A 118 12.21 -15.90 5.06
C GLU A 118 13.72 -15.85 5.31
N ARG A 119 14.50 -15.44 4.31
CA ARG A 119 15.96 -15.31 4.45
C ARG A 119 16.34 -14.30 5.53
N LEU A 120 15.74 -13.11 5.52
CA LEU A 120 16.04 -12.07 6.50
C LEU A 120 15.56 -12.47 7.90
N ARG A 121 14.41 -13.13 8.04
CA ARG A 121 13.97 -13.72 9.31
C ARG A 121 14.96 -14.77 9.82
N GLY A 122 15.48 -15.63 8.96
CA GLY A 122 16.53 -16.60 9.32
C GLY A 122 17.83 -15.95 9.78
N ARG A 123 18.05 -14.67 9.51
CA ARG A 123 19.15 -13.83 9.99
C ARG A 123 18.79 -13.01 11.23
N GLY A 124 17.59 -13.22 11.79
CA GLY A 124 17.11 -12.58 13.01
C GLY A 124 16.39 -11.25 12.81
N TRP A 125 16.14 -10.81 11.56
CA TRP A 125 15.34 -9.63 11.29
C TRP A 125 13.86 -9.89 11.58
N ARG A 126 13.20 -8.90 12.18
CA ARG A 126 11.75 -8.88 12.35
C ARG A 126 11.13 -8.02 11.26
N HIS A 127 9.99 -8.45 10.75
CA HIS A 127 9.27 -7.77 9.68
C HIS A 127 7.99 -7.14 10.21
N VAL A 128 7.77 -5.90 9.83
CA VAL A 128 6.56 -5.13 10.13
C VAL A 128 6.05 -4.53 8.83
N VAL A 129 4.76 -4.51 8.61
CA VAL A 129 4.13 -3.79 7.48
C VAL A 129 3.59 -2.45 7.96
N LEU A 130 3.91 -1.37 7.22
CA LEU A 130 3.29 -0.05 7.34
C LEU A 130 2.84 0.42 5.96
N SER A 131 1.54 0.41 5.68
CA SER A 131 1.01 0.70 4.35
C SER A 131 -0.17 1.67 4.35
N ASN A 132 -0.19 2.55 3.37
CA ASN A 132 -1.35 3.36 3.00
C ASN A 132 -2.34 2.46 2.27
N HIS A 133 -3.30 1.91 2.98
CA HIS A 133 -4.14 0.84 2.45
C HIS A 133 -5.57 0.86 3.04
N VAL A 134 -6.44 0.05 2.45
CA VAL A 134 -7.80 -0.20 2.95
C VAL A 134 -7.78 -0.92 4.30
N PRO A 135 -8.83 -0.76 5.14
CA PRO A 135 -8.85 -1.33 6.50
C PRO A 135 -8.64 -2.85 6.55
N GLU A 136 -9.01 -3.55 5.49
CA GLU A 136 -8.90 -5.02 5.40
C GLU A 136 -7.49 -5.54 5.09
N LEU A 137 -6.45 -4.71 5.15
CA LEU A 137 -5.07 -5.11 4.86
C LEU A 137 -4.65 -6.38 5.61
N SER A 138 -5.01 -6.50 6.89
CA SER A 138 -4.63 -7.67 7.69
C SER A 138 -5.21 -8.97 7.11
N ARG A 139 -6.43 -8.94 6.59
CA ARG A 139 -7.07 -10.10 5.94
C ARG A 139 -6.39 -10.45 4.61
N LEU A 140 -5.99 -9.44 3.82
CA LEU A 140 -5.23 -9.67 2.58
C LEU A 140 -3.86 -10.29 2.87
N VAL A 141 -3.14 -9.76 3.86
CA VAL A 141 -1.84 -10.30 4.32
C VAL A 141 -1.97 -11.77 4.75
N GLU A 142 -3.02 -12.10 5.49
CA GLU A 142 -3.29 -13.49 5.93
C GLU A 142 -3.59 -14.40 4.75
N THR A 143 -4.46 -13.99 3.84
CA THR A 143 -4.84 -14.78 2.67
C THR A 143 -3.67 -15.02 1.73
N LEU A 144 -2.74 -14.07 1.63
CA LEU A 144 -1.50 -14.21 0.84
C LEU A 144 -0.40 -14.99 1.57
N GLY A 145 -0.66 -15.50 2.78
CA GLY A 145 0.28 -16.36 3.51
C GLY A 145 1.42 -15.62 4.22
N LEU A 146 1.36 -14.29 4.32
CA LEU A 146 2.44 -13.50 4.93
C LEU A 146 2.33 -13.39 6.46
N ARG A 147 1.18 -13.68 7.06
CA ARG A 147 0.89 -13.39 8.46
C ARG A 147 1.94 -13.96 9.44
N THR A 148 2.42 -15.17 9.19
CA THR A 148 3.41 -15.86 10.06
C THR A 148 4.82 -15.29 9.96
N LEU A 149 5.10 -14.46 8.96
CA LEU A 149 6.38 -13.80 8.76
C LEU A 149 6.42 -12.41 9.41
N LEU A 150 5.27 -11.86 9.81
CA LEU A 150 5.15 -10.47 10.27
C LEU A 150 4.93 -10.39 11.77
N SER A 151 5.67 -9.48 12.43
CA SER A 151 5.54 -9.13 13.83
C SER A 151 4.49 -8.04 14.09
N GLY A 152 4.14 -7.26 13.06
CA GLY A 152 3.13 -6.20 13.14
C GLY A 152 2.61 -5.80 11.76
N ILE A 153 1.37 -5.31 11.72
CA ILE A 153 0.72 -4.78 10.51
C ILE A 153 0.06 -3.45 10.91
N TYR A 154 0.50 -2.37 10.28
CA TYR A 154 0.03 -1.01 10.49
C TYR A 154 -0.59 -0.51 9.20
N CYS A 155 -1.90 -0.33 9.22
CA CYS A 155 -2.69 0.14 8.10
C CYS A 155 -3.12 1.58 8.34
N SER A 156 -2.88 2.47 7.39
CA SER A 156 -3.25 3.87 7.50
C SER A 156 -4.75 4.08 7.79
N ALA A 157 -5.61 3.28 7.15
CA ALA A 157 -7.05 3.38 7.37
C ALA A 157 -7.46 3.10 8.83
N THR A 158 -6.72 2.22 9.54
CA THR A 158 -6.96 1.92 10.96
C THR A 158 -6.20 2.86 11.90
N LEU A 159 -5.10 3.47 11.42
CA LEU A 159 -4.35 4.47 12.17
C LEU A 159 -4.96 5.86 12.08
N GLY A 160 -5.78 6.13 11.05
CA GLY A 160 -6.31 7.46 10.75
C GLY A 160 -5.25 8.42 10.19
N VAL A 161 -4.10 7.92 9.77
CA VAL A 161 -2.99 8.75 9.28
C VAL A 161 -2.19 8.02 8.19
N GLU A 162 -1.85 8.76 7.15
CA GLU A 162 -1.18 8.25 5.95
C GLU A 162 0.32 8.57 5.95
N LYS A 163 1.18 7.66 5.46
CA LYS A 163 2.54 8.05 5.06
C LYS A 163 2.47 9.15 3.98
N PRO A 164 3.34 10.15 3.97
CA PRO A 164 4.57 10.32 4.76
C PRO A 164 4.39 11.00 6.13
N ASN A 165 3.18 11.13 6.68
CA ASN A 165 3.00 11.78 7.97
C ASN A 165 3.83 11.07 9.06
N PRO A 166 4.63 11.79 9.86
CA PRO A 166 5.45 11.19 10.91
C PRO A 166 4.68 10.31 11.89
N LYS A 167 3.43 10.64 12.19
CA LYS A 167 2.58 9.86 13.11
C LYS A 167 2.36 8.42 12.66
N ALA A 168 2.36 8.16 11.34
CA ALA A 168 2.25 6.78 10.83
C ALA A 168 3.47 5.94 11.24
N PHE A 169 4.66 6.52 11.21
CA PHE A 169 5.90 5.86 11.63
C PHE A 169 5.99 5.76 13.16
N GLU A 170 5.54 6.79 13.88
CA GLU A 170 5.50 6.81 15.33
C GLU A 170 4.61 5.71 15.90
N ALA A 171 3.51 5.36 15.23
CA ALA A 171 2.69 4.22 15.60
C ALA A 171 3.47 2.90 15.57
N VAL A 172 4.33 2.70 14.57
CA VAL A 172 5.23 1.55 14.52
C VAL A 172 6.26 1.59 15.64
N PHE A 173 6.83 2.77 15.92
CA PHE A 173 7.86 2.92 16.96
C PHE A 173 7.33 2.75 18.37
N ALA A 174 6.04 2.97 18.60
CA ALA A 174 5.42 2.73 19.90
C ALA A 174 5.48 1.25 20.31
N ASP A 175 5.21 0.34 19.35
CA ASP A 175 5.24 -1.10 19.59
C ASP A 175 6.60 -1.73 19.29
N HIS A 176 7.39 -1.12 18.40
CA HIS A 176 8.70 -1.57 17.94
C HIS A 176 9.74 -0.44 18.03
N PRO A 177 10.21 -0.07 19.23
CA PRO A 177 11.12 1.07 19.39
C PRO A 177 12.43 0.95 18.61
N ASP A 178 12.92 -0.27 18.40
CA ASP A 178 14.10 -0.58 17.61
C ASP A 178 13.90 -0.40 16.09
N ALA A 179 12.67 -0.24 15.63
CA ALA A 179 12.39 0.11 14.24
C ALA A 179 12.98 1.47 13.83
N ARG A 180 13.21 2.39 14.80
CA ARG A 180 13.90 3.68 14.51
C ARG A 180 15.29 3.49 13.92
N ALA A 181 16.03 2.51 14.40
CA ALA A 181 17.34 2.15 13.88
C ALA A 181 17.27 1.20 12.68
N GLY A 182 16.08 0.77 12.31
CA GLY A 182 15.82 -0.16 11.21
C GLY A 182 15.76 0.52 9.83
N TRP A 183 14.98 -0.09 8.97
CA TRP A 183 14.82 0.35 7.58
C TRP A 183 13.36 0.37 7.18
N MET A 184 12.95 1.42 6.47
CA MET A 184 11.74 1.44 5.65
C MET A 184 12.09 0.97 4.24
N ILE A 185 11.34 0.00 3.72
CA ILE A 185 11.48 -0.52 2.36
C ILE A 185 10.13 -0.33 1.66
N GLY A 186 10.11 0.43 0.59
CA GLY A 186 8.88 0.72 -0.14
C GLY A 186 9.14 1.26 -1.53
N ASP A 187 8.09 1.30 -2.36
CA ASP A 187 8.16 1.75 -3.75
C ASP A 187 7.86 3.25 -3.91
N SER A 188 7.28 3.89 -2.90
CA SER A 188 6.94 5.31 -2.97
C SER A 188 8.07 6.20 -2.45
N TRP A 189 8.67 7.00 -3.37
CA TRP A 189 9.64 8.02 -2.95
C TRP A 189 9.09 8.95 -1.86
N ARG A 190 7.87 9.44 -2.05
CA ARG A 190 7.25 10.39 -1.11
C ARG A 190 6.80 9.72 0.19
N ALA A 191 5.99 8.68 0.08
CA ALA A 191 5.37 8.08 1.24
C ALA A 191 6.38 7.32 2.10
N ASP A 192 7.25 6.50 1.48
CA ASP A 192 8.15 5.61 2.19
C ASP A 192 9.49 6.27 2.48
N VAL A 193 10.18 6.75 1.43
CA VAL A 193 11.55 7.22 1.58
C VAL A 193 11.61 8.57 2.28
N GLN A 194 10.87 9.57 1.80
CA GLN A 194 10.86 10.88 2.44
C GLN A 194 10.18 10.81 3.82
N GLY A 195 9.09 10.03 3.94
CA GLY A 195 8.40 9.81 5.21
C GLY A 195 9.34 9.23 6.27
N ALA A 196 10.04 8.14 5.97
CA ALA A 196 11.00 7.52 6.88
C ALA A 196 12.15 8.48 7.26
N ARG A 197 12.71 9.18 6.27
CA ARG A 197 13.78 10.17 6.51
C ARG A 197 13.34 11.31 7.42
N SER A 198 12.08 11.74 7.35
CA SER A 198 11.55 12.82 8.19
C SER A 198 11.55 12.47 9.69
N VAL A 199 11.53 11.18 10.02
CA VAL A 199 11.60 10.66 11.40
C VAL A 199 12.97 10.07 11.75
N GLY A 200 13.99 10.30 10.92
CA GLY A 200 15.36 9.82 11.14
C GLY A 200 15.57 8.33 10.84
N MET A 201 14.60 7.67 10.21
CA MET A 201 14.70 6.28 9.81
C MET A 201 15.39 6.13 8.45
N ARG A 202 16.23 5.09 8.30
CA ARG A 202 16.83 4.74 7.01
C ARG A 202 15.77 4.21 6.04
N ALA A 203 15.97 4.42 4.73
CA ALA A 203 15.02 3.96 3.72
C ALA A 203 15.70 3.42 2.47
N ILE A 204 15.07 2.44 1.84
CA ILE A 204 15.43 1.84 0.56
C ILE A 204 14.22 1.97 -0.37
N LEU A 205 14.41 2.62 -1.53
CA LEU A 205 13.42 2.64 -2.59
C LEU A 205 13.53 1.34 -3.38
N VAL A 206 12.41 0.66 -3.60
CA VAL A 206 12.39 -0.60 -4.36
C VAL A 206 11.42 -0.49 -5.54
N ARG A 207 11.72 -1.22 -6.64
CA ARG A 207 10.90 -1.36 -7.84
C ARG A 207 10.68 -0.07 -8.64
N GLU A 208 10.81 1.08 -8.01
CA GLU A 208 10.65 2.40 -8.64
C GLU A 208 11.99 3.14 -8.71
N ALA A 209 12.07 4.14 -9.59
CA ALA A 209 13.24 4.96 -9.79
C ALA A 209 12.97 6.41 -9.37
N HIS A 210 13.89 6.99 -8.61
CA HIS A 210 13.87 8.41 -8.29
C HIS A 210 15.32 8.96 -8.27
N PRO A 211 15.60 10.13 -8.89
CA PRO A 211 16.96 10.65 -8.99
C PRO A 211 17.63 10.90 -7.62
N ASP A 212 16.85 11.28 -6.61
CA ASP A 212 17.36 11.57 -5.26
C ASP A 212 17.41 10.35 -4.34
N ALA A 213 17.07 9.16 -4.83
CA ALA A 213 17.12 7.93 -4.06
C ALA A 213 18.56 7.44 -3.92
N ALA A 214 19.18 7.69 -2.77
CA ALA A 214 20.55 7.26 -2.48
C ALA A 214 20.70 5.72 -2.41
N LEU A 215 19.64 5.03 -1.98
CA LEU A 215 19.56 3.56 -1.94
C LEU A 215 18.32 3.15 -2.74
N ARG A 216 18.56 2.44 -3.82
CA ARG A 216 17.54 1.95 -4.73
C ARG A 216 17.83 0.53 -5.16
N CYS A 217 16.80 -0.28 -5.23
CA CYS A 217 16.84 -1.65 -5.71
C CYS A 217 15.71 -1.91 -6.71
N GLU A 218 15.97 -2.69 -7.73
CA GLU A 218 14.93 -3.17 -8.65
C GLU A 218 14.17 -4.37 -8.08
N SER A 219 14.82 -5.12 -7.19
CA SER A 219 14.30 -6.35 -6.58
C SER A 219 14.49 -6.30 -5.06
N LEU A 220 13.60 -6.95 -4.32
CA LEU A 220 13.77 -7.14 -2.87
C LEU A 220 15.01 -7.98 -2.55
N ARG A 221 15.49 -8.79 -3.48
CA ARG A 221 16.72 -9.60 -3.29
C ARG A 221 17.94 -8.73 -3.02
N ASP A 222 17.99 -7.54 -3.62
CA ASP A 222 19.12 -6.61 -3.46
C ASP A 222 19.10 -5.94 -2.07
N VAL A 223 17.92 -5.85 -1.44
CA VAL A 223 17.77 -5.34 -0.07
C VAL A 223 18.61 -6.12 0.92
N ILE A 224 18.74 -7.45 0.72
CA ILE A 224 19.49 -8.33 1.61
C ILE A 224 20.93 -7.84 1.77
N ALA A 225 21.61 -7.56 0.67
CA ALA A 225 23.00 -7.09 0.69
C ALA A 225 23.12 -5.75 1.42
N ILE A 226 22.22 -4.80 1.14
CA ILE A 226 22.25 -3.46 1.73
C ILE A 226 22.11 -3.52 3.26
N VAL A 227 21.13 -4.29 3.76
CA VAL A 227 20.86 -4.37 5.20
C VAL A 227 21.95 -5.16 5.93
N GLU A 228 22.56 -6.19 5.31
CA GLU A 228 23.63 -7.00 5.90
C GLU A 228 24.99 -6.27 5.90
N GLU A 229 25.31 -5.48 4.87
CA GLU A 229 26.57 -4.74 4.81
C GLU A 229 26.64 -3.62 5.85
N ARG A 230 25.54 -2.91 6.05
CA ARG A 230 25.50 -1.77 6.97
C ARG A 230 25.35 -2.15 8.45
N GLU A 231 25.14 -3.41 8.77
CA GLU A 231 25.25 -3.89 10.16
C GLU A 231 26.70 -4.26 10.54
N ARG A 232 27.60 -4.39 9.56
CA ARG A 232 29.02 -4.73 9.81
C ARG A 232 29.93 -3.51 10.05
N CYS A 233 29.38 -2.32 9.82
CA CYS A 233 30.05 -1.04 10.07
C CYS A 233 29.51 -0.35 11.32
#